data_f5b90c6671fb14bfc5bbde2c806b988e
#
_entry.id   f5b90c6671fb14bfc5bbde2c806b988e
#
_cell.length_a   1.000
_cell.length_b   1.000
_cell.length_c   1.000
_cell.angle_alpha   90.00
_cell.angle_beta   90.00
_cell.angle_gamma   90.00
#
_symmetry.space_group_name_H-M   'P 1'
#
loop_
_entity.id
_entity.type
_entity.pdbx_description
1 polymer ?
#
loop_
_entity_poly.entity_id
_entity_poly.type
_entity_poly.pdbx_seq_one_letter_code
_entity_poly.pdbx_strand_id
1 'polypeptide(L)'
;MVRNLFRGVFQYAQPPRIISYASTVGQKEGDGPFGACFDCVEPDAHFGQDTWEQAESVMQRRTVQLALDKCGLQDSDLSCICAGDLMNQCIGSTYGMRPLEIPLLGIYGACSTMAEGLLLASFLAAGGVGEYTAAVTSSHFSTAERQFRFPLSYGGQRPPTAQWTCTGSGAVILQQPDGIPDGVCVTGGCIGTMVDLGVTDANHMGAAMAPAAADTLVRYFKGTNTAPDTYDAIVTGDLGLIGSELLCDLVMKQGYDISAVHRDCGAMLYDPKTQDTHAGGSGCGCSASMLCGHFLPALQTGVMKQILFAATGALMSPTASQQGESIPGISHLVELTLLRR
;
A
#
# COMPACT_ATOMS: atom_id res chain seq x y z
N MET A 1 23.71 6.55 -1.53
CA MET A 1 23.96 5.83 -2.81
C MET A 1 23.16 4.53 -2.79
N VAL A 2 22.40 4.26 -3.84
CA VAL A 2 21.63 3.00 -4.02
C VAL A 2 22.59 1.94 -4.56
N ARG A 3 22.59 0.75 -3.96
CA ARG A 3 23.37 -0.40 -4.41
C ARG A 3 22.42 -1.41 -5.05
N ASN A 4 22.55 -1.67 -6.33
CA ASN A 4 21.85 -2.75 -7.01
C ASN A 4 22.45 -4.10 -6.60
N LEU A 5 21.61 -5.02 -6.13
CA LEU A 5 22.01 -6.37 -5.68
C LEU A 5 21.66 -7.43 -6.71
N PHE A 6 20.46 -7.34 -7.28
CA PHE A 6 19.91 -8.27 -8.25
C PHE A 6 18.84 -7.55 -9.07
N ARG A 7 18.30 -8.19 -10.09
CA ARG A 7 17.27 -7.64 -10.98
C ARG A 7 16.11 -6.97 -10.19
N GLY A 8 16.10 -5.63 -10.16
CA GLY A 8 15.11 -4.83 -9.45
C GLY A 8 15.27 -4.79 -7.92
N VAL A 9 16.17 -5.57 -7.33
CA VAL A 9 16.47 -5.59 -5.89
C VAL A 9 17.60 -4.64 -5.56
N PHE A 10 17.43 -3.81 -4.55
CA PHE A 10 18.41 -2.81 -4.15
C PHE A 10 18.45 -2.60 -2.64
N GLN A 11 19.55 -2.03 -2.16
CA GLN A 11 19.71 -1.54 -0.79
C GLN A 11 20.35 -0.15 -0.80
N TYR A 12 20.07 0.63 0.25
CA TYR A 12 20.68 1.93 0.46
C TYR A 12 21.92 1.81 1.33
N ALA A 13 23.02 2.45 0.92
CA ALA A 13 24.18 2.64 1.79
C ALA A 13 23.90 3.67 2.91
N GLN A 14 23.06 4.64 2.60
CA GLN A 14 22.51 5.62 3.53
C GLN A 14 21.01 5.69 3.27
N PRO A 15 20.18 5.04 4.11
CA PRO A 15 18.76 4.96 3.89
C PRO A 15 18.03 6.25 4.25
N PRO A 16 17.00 6.65 3.48
CA PRO A 16 16.11 7.73 3.89
C PRO A 16 15.28 7.31 5.10
N ARG A 17 15.00 8.27 5.97
CA ARG A 17 14.27 8.07 7.22
C ARG A 17 12.80 8.44 7.07
N ILE A 18 11.91 7.64 7.61
CA ILE A 18 10.50 8.00 7.81
C ILE A 18 10.41 8.88 9.07
N ILE A 19 9.98 10.13 8.90
CA ILE A 19 9.87 11.10 9.98
C ILE A 19 8.45 11.28 10.46
N SER A 20 7.47 11.04 9.59
CA SER A 20 6.05 11.11 9.93
C SER A 20 5.21 10.21 9.04
N TYR A 21 4.05 9.85 9.56
CA TYR A 21 3.02 9.11 8.83
C TYR A 21 1.66 9.38 9.46
N ALA A 22 0.60 9.23 8.66
CA ALA A 22 -0.78 9.35 9.12
C ALA A 22 -1.70 8.41 8.34
N SER A 23 -2.85 8.09 8.95
CA SER A 23 -3.91 7.28 8.37
C SER A 23 -5.28 7.89 8.60
N THR A 24 -6.12 7.88 7.57
CA THR A 24 -7.53 8.26 7.64
C THR A 24 -8.36 7.13 7.05
N VAL A 25 -9.42 6.72 7.74
CA VAL A 25 -10.30 5.65 7.27
C VAL A 25 -11.78 6.01 7.43
N GLY A 26 -12.66 5.25 6.75
CA GLY A 26 -14.10 5.32 6.93
C GLY A 26 -14.58 4.56 8.17
N GLN A 27 -15.90 4.68 8.45
CA GLN A 27 -16.51 4.05 9.63
C GLN A 27 -16.36 2.54 9.65
N LYS A 28 -16.52 1.86 8.48
CA LYS A 28 -16.43 0.39 8.41
C LYS A 28 -15.05 -0.12 8.82
N GLU A 29 -14.01 0.57 8.42
CA GLU A 29 -12.62 0.30 8.79
C GLU A 29 -12.37 0.63 10.27
N GLY A 30 -12.97 1.72 10.76
CA GLY A 30 -12.95 2.11 12.17
C GLY A 30 -13.65 1.12 13.09
N ASP A 31 -14.66 0.43 12.62
CA ASP A 31 -15.36 -0.64 13.35
C ASP A 31 -14.61 -1.98 13.32
N GLY A 32 -13.54 -2.06 12.56
CA GLY A 32 -12.70 -3.25 12.43
C GLY A 32 -11.73 -3.45 13.60
N PRO A 33 -10.99 -4.57 13.61
CA PRO A 33 -10.06 -4.92 14.69
C PRO A 33 -8.97 -3.88 14.96
N PHE A 34 -8.64 -3.04 13.97
CA PHE A 34 -7.59 -2.03 14.03
C PHE A 34 -8.12 -0.59 14.12
N GLY A 35 -9.44 -0.40 14.34
CA GLY A 35 -10.05 0.92 14.36
C GLY A 35 -9.38 1.93 15.30
N ALA A 36 -8.94 1.49 16.48
CA ALA A 36 -8.23 2.33 17.44
C ALA A 36 -6.79 2.72 17.04
N CYS A 37 -6.26 2.12 15.97
CA CYS A 37 -4.90 2.38 15.49
C CYS A 37 -4.83 3.51 14.46
N PHE A 38 -5.96 3.91 13.87
CA PHE A 38 -6.00 4.94 12.84
C PHE A 38 -6.05 6.34 13.46
N ASP A 39 -5.36 7.30 12.83
CA ASP A 39 -5.29 8.68 13.30
C ASP A 39 -6.65 9.39 13.17
N CYS A 40 -7.42 9.05 12.14
CA CYS A 40 -8.74 9.63 11.89
C CYS A 40 -9.71 8.55 11.37
N VAL A 41 -10.86 8.45 12.02
CA VAL A 41 -12.01 7.65 11.54
C VAL A 41 -13.13 8.63 11.22
N GLU A 42 -13.53 8.69 9.95
CA GLU A 42 -14.60 9.58 9.48
C GLU A 42 -15.91 8.79 9.35
N PRO A 43 -16.95 9.14 10.14
CA PRO A 43 -18.23 8.44 10.07
C PRO A 43 -19.04 8.79 8.83
N ASP A 44 -18.84 9.98 8.25
CA ASP A 44 -19.48 10.37 7.00
C ASP A 44 -18.68 9.85 5.78
N ALA A 45 -19.22 8.86 5.09
CA ALA A 45 -18.61 8.29 3.91
C ALA A 45 -18.37 9.32 2.78
N HIS A 46 -19.12 10.41 2.78
CA HIS A 46 -18.91 11.53 1.84
C HIS A 46 -17.82 12.51 2.27
N PHE A 47 -17.29 12.41 3.48
CA PHE A 47 -16.30 13.36 4.00
C PHE A 47 -16.76 14.83 3.90
N GLY A 48 -18.07 15.07 4.02
CA GLY A 48 -18.70 16.38 3.86
C GLY A 48 -18.75 16.88 2.41
N GLN A 49 -18.63 16.02 1.42
CA GLN A 49 -18.62 16.38 -0.01
C GLN A 49 -19.88 15.87 -0.74
N ASP A 50 -20.15 16.44 -1.92
CA ASP A 50 -21.31 16.08 -2.73
C ASP A 50 -21.13 14.81 -3.55
N THR A 51 -19.87 14.45 -3.88
CA THR A 51 -19.53 13.28 -4.71
C THR A 51 -18.47 12.41 -4.07
N TRP A 52 -18.47 11.12 -4.41
CA TRP A 52 -17.51 10.15 -3.89
C TRP A 52 -16.06 10.46 -4.27
N GLU A 53 -15.84 10.98 -5.48
CA GLU A 53 -14.50 11.38 -5.95
C GLU A 53 -13.96 12.58 -5.16
N GLN A 54 -14.82 13.54 -4.83
CA GLN A 54 -14.46 14.64 -3.95
C GLN A 54 -14.19 14.15 -2.52
N ALA A 55 -14.98 13.20 -2.04
CA ALA A 55 -14.78 12.56 -0.73
C ALA A 55 -13.39 11.92 -0.64
N GLU A 56 -13.01 11.11 -1.64
CA GLU A 56 -11.69 10.49 -1.69
C GLU A 56 -10.56 11.51 -1.77
N SER A 57 -10.73 12.57 -2.57
CA SER A 57 -9.77 13.67 -2.68
C SER A 57 -9.56 14.40 -1.35
N VAL A 58 -10.64 14.67 -0.62
CA VAL A 58 -10.57 15.32 0.71
C VAL A 58 -9.92 14.38 1.73
N MET A 59 -10.28 13.11 1.75
CA MET A 59 -9.67 12.10 2.62
C MET A 59 -8.15 12.04 2.42
N GLN A 60 -7.70 11.92 1.17
CA GLN A 60 -6.28 11.85 0.84
C GLN A 60 -5.52 13.12 1.29
N ARG A 61 -6.07 14.31 0.99
CA ARG A 61 -5.50 15.59 1.41
C ARG A 61 -5.40 15.71 2.93
N ARG A 62 -6.48 15.39 3.66
CA ARG A 62 -6.48 15.40 5.13
C ARG A 62 -5.40 14.50 5.71
N THR A 63 -5.17 13.35 5.10
CA THR A 63 -4.13 12.40 5.54
C THR A 63 -2.73 13.00 5.38
N VAL A 64 -2.45 13.71 4.27
CA VAL A 64 -1.17 14.42 4.10
C VAL A 64 -1.01 15.52 5.13
N GLN A 65 -2.04 16.35 5.35
CA GLN A 65 -2.01 17.41 6.36
C GLN A 65 -1.77 16.87 7.77
N LEU A 66 -2.45 15.77 8.14
CA LEU A 66 -2.19 15.12 9.44
C LEU A 66 -0.73 14.63 9.58
N ALA A 67 -0.15 14.09 8.50
CA ALA A 67 1.24 13.66 8.54
C ALA A 67 2.21 14.86 8.68
N LEU A 68 1.94 15.97 8.01
CA LEU A 68 2.71 17.21 8.14
C LEU A 68 2.60 17.80 9.56
N ASP A 69 1.40 17.91 10.09
CA ASP A 69 1.14 18.43 11.44
C ASP A 69 1.89 17.64 12.51
N LYS A 70 1.94 16.31 12.39
CA LYS A 70 2.63 15.42 13.34
C LYS A 70 4.14 15.65 13.40
N CYS A 71 4.76 16.18 12.35
CA CYS A 71 6.19 16.51 12.34
C CYS A 71 6.50 18.00 12.30
N GLY A 72 5.47 18.86 12.33
CA GLY A 72 5.63 20.31 12.35
C GLY A 72 6.08 20.93 11.04
N LEU A 73 5.88 20.21 9.91
CA LEU A 73 6.18 20.71 8.57
C LEU A 73 4.96 21.37 7.93
N GLN A 74 5.24 22.23 6.93
CA GLN A 74 4.24 22.85 6.06
C GLN A 74 4.27 22.23 4.66
N ASP A 75 3.24 22.47 3.86
CA ASP A 75 3.15 22.02 2.46
C ASP A 75 4.40 22.43 1.66
N SER A 76 4.89 23.65 1.88
CA SER A 76 6.08 24.22 1.21
C SER A 76 7.41 23.55 1.57
N ASP A 77 7.46 22.77 2.64
CA ASP A 77 8.68 22.05 3.05
C ASP A 77 8.85 20.76 2.22
N LEU A 78 7.76 20.23 1.63
CA LEU A 78 7.83 19.05 0.78
C LEU A 78 8.36 19.41 -0.61
N SER A 79 9.49 18.83 -0.96
CA SER A 79 10.09 19.00 -2.28
C SER A 79 9.29 18.31 -3.39
N CYS A 80 8.64 17.20 -3.07
CA CYS A 80 7.69 16.52 -3.95
C CYS A 80 6.84 15.49 -3.19
N ILE A 81 5.72 15.14 -3.78
CA ILE A 81 4.84 14.07 -3.31
C ILE A 81 4.52 13.08 -4.44
N CYS A 82 4.67 11.78 -4.16
CA CYS A 82 4.19 10.69 -4.99
C CYS A 82 2.78 10.33 -4.54
N ALA A 83 1.76 10.60 -5.35
CA ALA A 83 0.37 10.39 -4.98
C ALA A 83 -0.36 9.51 -6.00
N GLY A 84 -1.17 8.58 -5.53
CA GLY A 84 -1.96 7.71 -6.38
C GLY A 84 -3.25 7.23 -5.71
N ASP A 85 -4.15 6.75 -6.53
CA ASP A 85 -5.43 6.16 -6.16
C ASP A 85 -5.87 5.12 -7.20
N LEU A 86 -7.07 4.55 -7.06
CA LEU A 86 -7.56 3.53 -7.98
C LEU A 86 -8.33 4.10 -9.18
N MET A 87 -8.70 5.37 -9.15
CA MET A 87 -9.52 5.96 -10.20
C MET A 87 -8.72 6.28 -11.47
N ASN A 88 -9.41 6.31 -12.60
CA ASN A 88 -8.81 6.66 -13.88
C ASN A 88 -8.11 8.03 -13.78
N GLN A 89 -6.90 8.10 -14.34
CA GLN A 89 -6.03 9.28 -14.38
C GLN A 89 -5.68 9.82 -12.98
N CYS A 90 -5.76 8.98 -11.92
CA CYS A 90 -5.48 9.37 -10.53
C CYS A 90 -6.26 10.65 -10.13
N ILE A 91 -7.56 10.67 -10.42
CA ILE A 91 -8.38 11.88 -10.23
C ILE A 91 -8.51 12.25 -8.75
N GLY A 92 -8.58 11.26 -7.84
CA GLY A 92 -8.58 11.48 -6.38
C GLY A 92 -7.35 12.22 -5.93
N SER A 93 -6.18 11.75 -6.35
CA SER A 93 -4.88 12.34 -6.02
C SER A 93 -4.70 13.71 -6.68
N THR A 94 -5.08 13.85 -7.95
CA THR A 94 -4.96 15.12 -8.68
C THR A 94 -5.73 16.25 -7.97
N TYR A 95 -6.99 16.00 -7.63
CA TYR A 95 -7.81 17.03 -6.99
C TYR A 95 -7.55 17.13 -5.48
N GLY A 96 -7.12 16.05 -4.83
CA GLY A 96 -6.70 16.05 -3.44
C GLY A 96 -5.44 16.89 -3.21
N MET A 97 -4.43 16.72 -4.06
CA MET A 97 -3.13 17.41 -3.90
C MET A 97 -3.13 18.83 -4.47
N ARG A 98 -4.02 19.16 -5.42
CA ARG A 98 -4.06 20.48 -6.05
C ARG A 98 -4.02 21.69 -5.11
N PRO A 99 -4.75 21.72 -3.96
CA PRO A 99 -4.72 22.86 -3.06
C PRO A 99 -3.44 22.99 -2.24
N LEU A 100 -2.60 21.95 -2.16
CA LEU A 100 -1.36 21.96 -1.37
C LEU A 100 -0.18 22.57 -2.15
N GLU A 101 -0.31 22.73 -3.46
CA GLU A 101 0.72 23.32 -4.35
C GLU A 101 2.11 22.63 -4.26
N ILE A 102 2.15 21.38 -3.81
CA ILE A 102 3.37 20.57 -3.73
C ILE A 102 3.69 19.99 -5.12
N PRO A 103 4.96 19.98 -5.58
CA PRO A 103 5.34 19.28 -6.81
C PRO A 103 4.87 17.81 -6.79
N LEU A 104 4.10 17.39 -7.81
CA LEU A 104 3.34 16.16 -7.81
C LEU A 104 3.87 15.16 -8.84
N LEU A 105 4.10 13.93 -8.41
CA LEU A 105 4.20 12.75 -9.26
C LEU A 105 2.95 11.89 -9.06
N GLY A 106 2.06 11.89 -10.07
CA GLY A 106 0.92 10.99 -10.12
C GLY A 106 1.38 9.58 -10.50
N ILE A 107 1.04 8.59 -9.68
CA ILE A 107 1.49 7.20 -9.84
C ILE A 107 0.31 6.23 -9.84
N TYR A 108 0.46 5.09 -10.53
CA TYR A 108 -0.59 4.07 -10.60
C TYR A 108 -0.01 2.66 -10.67
N GLY A 109 -0.08 1.94 -9.57
CA GLY A 109 0.25 0.52 -9.45
C GLY A 109 -0.95 -0.31 -8.96
N ALA A 110 -2.19 0.13 -9.23
CA ALA A 110 -3.40 -0.42 -8.64
C ALA A 110 -3.27 -0.47 -7.10
N CYS A 111 -3.62 -1.59 -6.45
CA CYS A 111 -3.52 -1.71 -4.99
C CYS A 111 -2.06 -1.68 -4.47
N SER A 112 -1.03 -1.85 -5.33
CA SER A 112 0.40 -1.76 -4.94
C SER A 112 0.94 -0.33 -4.84
N THR A 113 0.14 0.68 -5.13
CA THR A 113 0.54 2.10 -5.25
C THR A 113 1.25 2.63 -4.00
N MET A 114 0.91 2.15 -2.79
CA MET A 114 1.61 2.62 -1.58
C MET A 114 3.08 2.20 -1.55
N ALA A 115 3.39 0.95 -1.91
CA ALA A 115 4.78 0.50 -1.99
C ALA A 115 5.53 1.15 -3.17
N GLU A 116 4.85 1.35 -4.32
CA GLU A 116 5.39 2.10 -5.45
C GLU A 116 5.75 3.53 -5.04
N GLY A 117 4.84 4.23 -4.37
CA GLY A 117 5.06 5.59 -3.88
C GLY A 117 6.21 5.69 -2.89
N LEU A 118 6.31 4.73 -1.95
CA LEU A 118 7.43 4.67 -1.01
C LEU A 118 8.77 4.40 -1.71
N LEU A 119 8.80 3.51 -2.71
CA LEU A 119 10.00 3.30 -3.52
C LEU A 119 10.44 4.60 -4.19
N LEU A 120 9.52 5.28 -4.90
CA LEU A 120 9.82 6.50 -5.63
C LEU A 120 10.23 7.64 -4.68
N ALA A 121 9.47 7.88 -3.62
CA ALA A 121 9.80 8.90 -2.62
C ALA A 121 11.16 8.62 -1.96
N SER A 122 11.49 7.35 -1.67
CA SER A 122 12.78 6.98 -1.11
C SER A 122 13.94 7.18 -2.10
N PHE A 123 13.73 6.91 -3.41
CA PHE A 123 14.73 7.20 -4.44
C PHE A 123 14.99 8.71 -4.58
N LEU A 124 13.91 9.51 -4.54
CA LEU A 124 14.01 10.97 -4.64
C LEU A 124 14.74 11.56 -3.43
N ALA A 125 14.40 11.12 -2.21
CA ALA A 125 15.09 11.52 -1.00
C ALA A 125 16.58 11.11 -1.01
N ALA A 126 16.88 9.85 -1.34
CA ALA A 126 18.25 9.36 -1.42
C ALA A 126 19.04 9.98 -2.58
N GLY A 127 18.36 10.45 -3.63
CA GLY A 127 18.90 11.16 -4.78
C GLY A 127 19.17 12.64 -4.54
N GLY A 128 18.73 13.18 -3.39
CA GLY A 128 18.94 14.58 -3.04
C GLY A 128 18.04 15.56 -3.80
N VAL A 129 16.84 15.13 -4.22
CA VAL A 129 15.87 16.01 -4.89
C VAL A 129 15.38 17.11 -3.93
N GLY A 130 15.38 16.83 -2.63
CA GLY A 130 15.09 17.80 -1.58
C GLY A 130 15.11 17.14 -0.21
N GLU A 131 14.98 17.94 0.84
CA GLU A 131 15.09 17.47 2.22
C GLU A 131 13.94 16.51 2.59
N TYR A 132 12.72 16.85 2.19
CA TYR A 132 11.54 16.05 2.49
C TYR A 132 10.80 15.64 1.21
N THR A 133 10.42 14.37 1.15
CA THR A 133 9.58 13.78 0.10
C THR A 133 8.42 13.04 0.75
N ALA A 134 7.31 12.88 0.04
CA ALA A 134 6.17 12.17 0.58
C ALA A 134 5.62 11.12 -0.39
N ALA A 135 4.96 10.11 0.18
CA ALA A 135 4.12 9.17 -0.55
C ALA A 135 2.73 9.16 0.09
N VAL A 136 1.68 9.19 -0.71
CA VAL A 136 0.29 9.07 -0.26
C VAL A 136 -0.51 8.24 -1.25
N THR A 137 -1.40 7.41 -0.72
CA THR A 137 -2.39 6.73 -1.57
C THR A 137 -3.70 6.57 -0.83
N SER A 138 -4.78 6.46 -1.60
CA SER A 138 -6.13 6.27 -1.11
C SER A 138 -6.93 5.31 -1.97
N SER A 139 -7.96 4.75 -1.40
CA SER A 139 -9.08 4.14 -2.10
C SER A 139 -10.36 4.45 -1.36
N HIS A 140 -11.48 4.50 -2.08
CA HIS A 140 -12.80 4.68 -1.51
C HIS A 140 -13.73 3.62 -2.08
N PHE A 141 -14.52 2.97 -1.22
CA PHE A 141 -15.40 1.89 -1.65
C PHE A 141 -16.28 2.28 -2.85
N SER A 142 -17.00 3.39 -2.75
CA SER A 142 -17.99 3.77 -3.76
C SER A 142 -17.37 4.18 -5.11
N THR A 143 -16.19 4.83 -5.11
CA THR A 143 -15.48 5.18 -6.34
C THR A 143 -14.97 3.93 -7.06
N ALA A 144 -14.37 3.00 -6.32
CA ALA A 144 -13.85 1.75 -6.87
C ALA A 144 -14.97 0.84 -7.38
N GLU A 145 -16.05 0.68 -6.63
CA GLU A 145 -17.20 -0.13 -7.08
C GLU A 145 -17.79 0.46 -8.36
N ARG A 146 -17.97 1.78 -8.43
CA ARG A 146 -18.49 2.45 -9.63
C ARG A 146 -17.57 2.29 -10.85
N GLN A 147 -16.25 2.37 -10.65
CA GLN A 147 -15.31 2.27 -11.76
C GLN A 147 -15.13 0.85 -12.27
N PHE A 148 -14.98 -0.13 -11.35
CA PHE A 148 -14.54 -1.48 -11.72
C PHE A 148 -15.69 -2.49 -11.81
N ARG A 149 -16.83 -2.24 -11.15
CA ARG A 149 -17.94 -3.20 -11.03
C ARG A 149 -19.29 -2.65 -11.50
N PHE A 150 -19.32 -1.50 -12.16
CA PHE A 150 -20.54 -0.95 -12.71
C PHE A 150 -20.89 -1.54 -14.10
N PRO A 151 -22.17 -1.85 -14.42
CA PRO A 151 -23.31 -1.73 -13.54
C PRO A 151 -23.28 -2.81 -12.42
N LEU A 152 -23.56 -2.39 -11.18
CA LEU A 152 -23.64 -3.30 -10.07
C LEU A 152 -24.78 -4.29 -10.28
N SER A 153 -24.54 -5.57 -10.02
CA SER A 153 -25.55 -6.61 -10.10
C SER A 153 -26.62 -6.36 -9.03
N TYR A 154 -27.82 -6.01 -9.44
CA TYR A 154 -28.93 -5.78 -8.51
C TYR A 154 -29.28 -7.09 -7.79
N GLY A 155 -29.17 -7.08 -6.46
CA GLY A 155 -29.43 -8.24 -5.61
C GLY A 155 -28.43 -9.40 -5.76
N GLY A 156 -27.31 -9.19 -6.46
CA GLY A 156 -26.24 -10.18 -6.61
C GLY A 156 -25.49 -10.39 -5.31
N GLN A 157 -25.27 -11.65 -4.92
CA GLN A 157 -24.37 -11.98 -3.82
C GLN A 157 -22.93 -11.94 -4.31
N ARG A 158 -22.03 -11.38 -3.51
CA ARG A 158 -20.60 -11.45 -3.78
C ARG A 158 -20.10 -12.88 -3.52
N PRO A 159 -19.24 -13.45 -4.39
CA PRO A 159 -18.68 -14.78 -4.15
C PRO A 159 -17.74 -14.75 -2.93
N PRO A 160 -17.45 -15.92 -2.31
CA PRO A 160 -16.53 -16.00 -1.16
C PRO A 160 -15.10 -15.49 -1.45
N THR A 161 -14.70 -15.44 -2.72
CA THR A 161 -13.41 -14.92 -3.17
C THR A 161 -13.36 -13.40 -3.27
N ALA A 162 -14.53 -12.73 -3.27
CA ALA A 162 -14.62 -11.27 -3.37
C ALA A 162 -14.04 -10.58 -2.14
N GLN A 163 -13.52 -9.38 -2.35
CA GLN A 163 -12.97 -8.52 -1.33
C GLN A 163 -13.77 -7.21 -1.25
N TRP A 164 -13.68 -6.53 -0.12
CA TRP A 164 -14.28 -5.23 0.11
C TRP A 164 -13.26 -4.12 -0.09
N THR A 165 -13.51 -3.19 -1.01
CA THR A 165 -12.60 -2.06 -1.19
C THR A 165 -12.60 -1.18 0.07
N CYS A 166 -11.44 -1.00 0.66
CA CYS A 166 -11.23 -0.15 1.82
C CYS A 166 -11.47 1.33 1.48
N THR A 167 -12.23 2.01 2.33
CA THR A 167 -12.26 3.47 2.35
C THR A 167 -11.16 3.94 3.30
N GLY A 168 -10.01 4.28 2.74
CA GLY A 168 -8.85 4.62 3.54
C GLY A 168 -7.75 5.31 2.75
N SER A 169 -6.89 5.99 3.48
CA SER A 169 -5.70 6.67 2.98
C SER A 169 -4.56 6.55 3.98
N GLY A 170 -3.34 6.46 3.46
CA GLY A 170 -2.12 6.53 4.26
C GLY A 170 -1.10 7.45 3.60
N ALA A 171 -0.44 8.28 4.40
CA ALA A 171 0.63 9.18 3.98
C ALA A 171 1.89 8.96 4.80
N VAL A 172 3.04 9.00 4.14
CA VAL A 172 4.36 8.85 4.78
C VAL A 172 5.28 9.95 4.29
N ILE A 173 5.96 10.62 5.22
CA ILE A 173 6.96 11.65 4.93
C ILE A 173 8.35 11.07 5.20
N LEU A 174 9.22 11.19 4.20
CA LEU A 174 10.61 10.75 4.26
C LEU A 174 11.54 11.96 4.27
N GLN A 175 12.58 11.86 5.08
CA GLN A 175 13.71 12.78 5.09
C GLN A 175 14.89 12.17 4.34
N GLN A 176 15.60 12.99 3.58
CA GLN A 176 16.86 12.59 2.96
C GLN A 176 17.87 12.11 4.01
N PRO A 177 18.82 11.23 3.64
CA PRO A 177 19.87 10.79 4.54
C PRO A 177 20.75 11.96 5.01
N ASP A 178 20.87 12.14 6.31
CA ASP A 178 21.59 13.25 6.96
C ASP A 178 22.71 12.80 7.93
N GLY A 179 23.28 11.63 7.70
CA GLY A 179 24.34 11.06 8.53
C GLY A 179 24.06 9.64 9.01
N ILE A 180 24.29 9.35 10.31
CA ILE A 180 23.99 8.04 10.89
C ILE A 180 22.49 7.94 11.10
N PRO A 181 21.81 6.99 10.43
CA PRO A 181 20.37 6.86 10.52
C PRO A 181 19.93 6.45 11.93
N ASP A 182 18.87 7.10 12.43
CA ASP A 182 18.22 6.81 13.71
C ASP A 182 16.71 6.93 13.56
N GLY A 183 15.99 5.83 13.77
CA GLY A 183 14.56 5.71 13.55
C GLY A 183 14.19 4.71 12.46
N VAL A 184 12.95 4.75 12.01
CA VAL A 184 12.45 3.87 10.94
C VAL A 184 12.96 4.35 9.59
N CYS A 185 13.64 3.48 8.85
CA CYS A 185 14.26 3.82 7.57
C CYS A 185 13.79 2.86 6.47
N VAL A 186 13.75 3.34 5.23
CA VAL A 186 13.64 2.50 4.04
C VAL A 186 15.05 2.02 3.69
N THR A 187 15.38 0.78 4.06
CA THR A 187 16.74 0.23 3.92
C THR A 187 17.00 -0.44 2.58
N GLY A 188 15.94 -0.82 1.88
CA GLY A 188 16.03 -1.45 0.58
C GLY A 188 14.65 -1.69 -0.04
N GLY A 189 14.62 -2.44 -1.13
CA GLY A 189 13.39 -2.79 -1.78
C GLY A 189 13.57 -3.62 -3.05
N CYS A 190 12.43 -3.93 -3.66
CA CYS A 190 12.36 -4.62 -4.95
C CYS A 190 11.30 -3.99 -5.83
N ILE A 191 11.70 -3.55 -7.02
CA ILE A 191 10.76 -3.12 -8.06
C ILE A 191 10.08 -4.37 -8.62
N GLY A 192 8.74 -4.41 -8.56
CA GLY A 192 7.92 -5.52 -9.01
C GLY A 192 8.02 -5.79 -10.51
N THR A 193 7.78 -7.03 -10.89
CA THR A 193 7.57 -7.45 -12.28
C THR A 193 6.09 -7.78 -12.45
N MET A 194 5.51 -7.43 -13.59
CA MET A 194 4.17 -7.92 -13.93
C MET A 194 4.21 -9.43 -14.13
N VAL A 195 3.28 -10.13 -13.49
CA VAL A 195 3.08 -11.57 -13.65
C VAL A 195 1.63 -11.81 -14.03
N ASP A 196 1.42 -12.52 -15.11
CA ASP A 196 0.10 -12.84 -15.63
C ASP A 196 -0.03 -14.36 -15.81
N LEU A 197 -0.95 -15.00 -15.08
CA LEU A 197 -1.26 -16.42 -15.18
C LEU A 197 -2.62 -16.67 -15.84
N GLY A 198 -3.18 -15.69 -16.53
CA GLY A 198 -4.43 -15.84 -17.28
C GLY A 198 -5.70 -15.75 -16.42
N VAL A 199 -5.65 -15.15 -15.25
CA VAL A 199 -6.84 -14.93 -14.40
C VAL A 199 -7.72 -13.86 -15.05
N THR A 200 -9.00 -14.18 -15.30
CA THR A 200 -9.98 -13.27 -15.90
C THR A 200 -11.13 -12.89 -14.96
N ASP A 201 -11.28 -13.60 -13.82
CA ASP A 201 -12.34 -13.31 -12.86
C ASP A 201 -11.98 -12.16 -11.95
N ALA A 202 -12.62 -11.01 -12.16
CA ALA A 202 -12.46 -9.80 -11.34
C ALA A 202 -12.89 -9.98 -9.87
N ASN A 203 -13.64 -11.03 -9.52
CA ASN A 203 -13.99 -11.36 -8.14
C ASN A 203 -12.94 -12.24 -7.45
N HIS A 204 -11.85 -12.58 -8.14
CA HIS A 204 -10.77 -13.41 -7.59
C HIS A 204 -9.41 -12.72 -7.74
N MET A 205 -9.32 -11.47 -7.30
CA MET A 205 -8.11 -10.66 -7.43
C MET A 205 -6.92 -11.24 -6.65
N GLY A 206 -7.15 -11.91 -5.51
CA GLY A 206 -6.10 -12.62 -4.78
C GLY A 206 -5.32 -13.62 -5.64
N ALA A 207 -6.00 -14.34 -6.54
CA ALA A 207 -5.34 -15.26 -7.47
C ALA A 207 -4.53 -14.54 -8.55
N ALA A 208 -4.96 -13.35 -9.00
CA ALA A 208 -4.21 -12.55 -9.95
C ALA A 208 -2.95 -11.93 -9.32
N MET A 209 -3.01 -11.53 -8.05
CA MET A 209 -1.93 -10.80 -7.36
C MET A 209 -0.88 -11.71 -6.71
N ALA A 210 -1.28 -12.87 -6.15
CA ALA A 210 -0.37 -13.76 -5.41
C ALA A 210 0.88 -14.19 -6.21
N PRO A 211 0.82 -14.50 -7.52
CA PRO A 211 2.00 -14.83 -8.31
C PRO A 211 3.02 -13.69 -8.40
N ALA A 212 2.58 -12.45 -8.53
CA ALA A 212 3.45 -11.28 -8.57
C ALA A 212 4.13 -11.02 -7.21
N ALA A 213 3.38 -11.19 -6.11
CA ALA A 213 3.94 -11.12 -4.76
C ALA A 213 4.98 -12.21 -4.52
N ALA A 214 4.72 -13.45 -4.97
CA ALA A 214 5.66 -14.56 -4.87
C ALA A 214 6.95 -14.27 -5.66
N ASP A 215 6.86 -13.80 -6.91
CA ASP A 215 8.01 -13.42 -7.71
C ASP A 215 8.87 -12.36 -7.01
N THR A 216 8.22 -11.31 -6.49
CA THR A 216 8.90 -10.19 -5.83
C THR A 216 9.61 -10.63 -4.55
N LEU A 217 8.94 -11.41 -3.68
CA LEU A 217 9.54 -11.93 -2.45
C LEU A 217 10.71 -12.87 -2.73
N VAL A 218 10.54 -13.81 -3.65
CA VAL A 218 11.60 -14.77 -4.01
C VAL A 218 12.82 -14.06 -4.61
N ARG A 219 12.59 -13.06 -5.49
CA ARG A 219 13.68 -12.23 -6.02
C ARG A 219 14.39 -11.45 -4.92
N TYR A 220 13.63 -10.92 -3.97
CA TYR A 220 14.19 -10.18 -2.84
C TYR A 220 15.08 -11.08 -1.97
N PHE A 221 14.59 -12.23 -1.54
CA PHE A 221 15.39 -13.19 -0.76
C PHE A 221 16.66 -13.63 -1.47
N LYS A 222 16.56 -13.96 -2.77
CA LYS A 222 17.73 -14.33 -3.58
C LYS A 222 18.73 -13.17 -3.73
N GLY A 223 18.25 -11.96 -3.95
CA GLY A 223 19.08 -10.79 -4.17
C GLY A 223 19.80 -10.31 -2.90
N THR A 224 19.15 -10.41 -1.76
CA THR A 224 19.70 -10.01 -0.45
C THR A 224 20.41 -11.15 0.28
N ASN A 225 20.23 -12.39 -0.18
CA ASN A 225 20.67 -13.60 0.50
C ASN A 225 20.12 -13.72 1.93
N THR A 226 18.83 -13.40 2.10
CA THR A 226 18.12 -13.49 3.38
C THR A 226 17.07 -14.60 3.35
N ALA A 227 16.61 -15.00 4.54
CA ALA A 227 15.54 -15.96 4.73
C ALA A 227 14.31 -15.27 5.38
N PRO A 228 13.10 -15.87 5.28
CA PRO A 228 11.89 -15.29 5.85
C PRO A 228 11.97 -14.95 7.35
N ASP A 229 12.65 -15.76 8.13
CA ASP A 229 12.86 -15.61 9.58
C ASP A 229 13.78 -14.44 9.98
N THR A 230 14.39 -13.78 9.00
CA THR A 230 15.12 -12.52 9.19
C THR A 230 14.17 -11.37 9.58
N TYR A 231 12.90 -11.47 9.20
CA TYR A 231 11.92 -10.39 9.31
C TYR A 231 10.89 -10.69 10.40
N ASP A 232 10.51 -9.69 11.19
CA ASP A 232 9.43 -9.79 12.17
C ASP A 232 8.06 -9.97 11.48
N ALA A 233 7.91 -9.39 10.28
CA ALA A 233 6.75 -9.58 9.44
C ALA A 233 7.07 -9.41 7.95
N ILE A 234 6.39 -10.20 7.12
CA ILE A 234 6.30 -10.03 5.66
C ILE A 234 4.86 -9.61 5.39
N VAL A 235 4.68 -8.32 5.12
CA VAL A 235 3.37 -7.69 5.02
C VAL A 235 2.96 -7.56 3.57
N THR A 236 1.84 -8.17 3.18
CA THR A 236 1.22 -7.97 1.87
C THR A 236 0.05 -6.99 1.94
N GLY A 237 -0.31 -6.41 0.80
CA GLY A 237 -1.28 -5.32 0.74
C GLY A 237 -2.72 -5.76 0.93
N ASP A 238 -3.22 -6.57 0.03
CA ASP A 238 -4.64 -6.89 -0.07
C ASP A 238 -4.90 -8.22 -0.82
N LEU A 239 -4.08 -9.22 -0.56
CA LEU A 239 -4.30 -10.57 -1.07
C LEU A 239 -5.59 -11.19 -0.51
N GLY A 240 -5.98 -10.76 0.68
CA GLY A 240 -7.06 -11.35 1.45
C GLY A 240 -6.73 -12.77 1.92
N LEU A 241 -7.70 -13.45 2.51
CA LEU A 241 -7.50 -14.79 3.07
C LEU A 241 -7.05 -15.78 2.00
N ILE A 242 -7.75 -15.83 0.86
CA ILE A 242 -7.49 -16.81 -0.21
C ILE A 242 -6.17 -16.52 -0.93
N GLY A 243 -5.91 -15.25 -1.27
CA GLY A 243 -4.66 -14.88 -1.93
C GLY A 243 -3.43 -15.08 -1.02
N SER A 244 -3.59 -14.95 0.29
CA SER A 244 -2.55 -15.24 1.29
C SER A 244 -2.17 -16.72 1.32
N GLU A 245 -3.15 -17.62 1.28
CA GLU A 245 -2.89 -19.07 1.18
C GLU A 245 -2.15 -19.42 -0.11
N LEU A 246 -2.61 -18.87 -1.24
CA LEU A 246 -1.95 -19.06 -2.54
C LEU A 246 -0.52 -18.54 -2.54
N LEU A 247 -0.26 -17.38 -1.94
CA LEU A 247 1.09 -16.84 -1.82
C LEU A 247 2.00 -17.77 -1.03
N CYS A 248 1.56 -18.22 0.15
CA CYS A 248 2.35 -19.13 0.99
C CYS A 248 2.74 -20.40 0.22
N ASP A 249 1.79 -21.00 -0.51
CA ASP A 249 2.04 -22.19 -1.34
C ASP A 249 3.04 -21.92 -2.48
N LEU A 250 2.92 -20.77 -3.15
CA LEU A 250 3.80 -20.41 -4.26
C LEU A 250 5.24 -20.16 -3.78
N VAL A 251 5.42 -19.46 -2.66
CA VAL A 251 6.73 -19.15 -2.09
C VAL A 251 7.37 -20.41 -1.49
N MET A 252 6.57 -21.28 -0.86
CA MET A 252 7.02 -22.58 -0.35
C MET A 252 7.58 -23.47 -1.47
N LYS A 253 6.94 -23.49 -2.65
CA LYS A 253 7.45 -24.23 -3.82
C LYS A 253 8.80 -23.72 -4.32
N GLN A 254 9.19 -22.49 -3.94
CA GLN A 254 10.51 -21.92 -4.23
C GLN A 254 11.53 -22.13 -3.09
N GLY A 255 11.15 -22.86 -2.05
CA GLY A 255 12.01 -23.21 -0.93
C GLY A 255 12.00 -22.22 0.25
N TYR A 256 11.03 -21.30 0.29
CA TYR A 256 10.90 -20.34 1.39
C TYR A 256 9.57 -20.52 2.13
N ASP A 257 9.61 -20.76 3.44
CA ASP A 257 8.40 -20.80 4.27
C ASP A 257 8.17 -19.44 4.93
N ILE A 258 7.12 -18.73 4.51
CA ILE A 258 6.73 -17.45 5.07
C ILE A 258 5.58 -17.54 6.06
N SER A 259 4.99 -18.70 6.29
CA SER A 259 3.72 -18.89 7.01
C SER A 259 3.73 -18.31 8.43
N ALA A 260 4.86 -18.39 9.14
CA ALA A 260 4.98 -17.87 10.49
C ALA A 260 4.99 -16.33 10.57
N VAL A 261 5.56 -15.67 9.57
CA VAL A 261 5.81 -14.22 9.55
C VAL A 261 4.92 -13.45 8.57
N HIS A 262 4.19 -14.13 7.70
CA HIS A 262 3.30 -13.47 6.74
C HIS A 262 2.11 -12.82 7.44
N ARG A 263 1.79 -11.61 7.03
CA ARG A 263 0.62 -10.80 7.43
C ARG A 263 0.07 -10.12 6.19
N ASP A 264 -1.25 -10.18 6.01
CA ASP A 264 -1.91 -9.50 4.89
C ASP A 264 -2.85 -8.41 5.41
N CYS A 265 -2.68 -7.17 4.94
CA CYS A 265 -3.48 -6.05 5.41
C CYS A 265 -4.97 -6.27 5.14
N GLY A 266 -5.33 -6.83 3.98
CA GLY A 266 -6.71 -7.12 3.63
C GLY A 266 -7.34 -8.20 4.51
N ALA A 267 -6.58 -9.23 4.87
CA ALA A 267 -7.04 -10.27 5.78
C ALA A 267 -7.18 -9.78 7.24
N MET A 268 -6.40 -8.75 7.62
CA MET A 268 -6.37 -8.22 8.99
C MET A 268 -7.38 -7.11 9.24
N LEU A 269 -7.67 -6.25 8.26
CA LEU A 269 -8.38 -4.99 8.42
C LEU A 269 -9.80 -5.15 8.97
N TYR A 270 -10.50 -6.20 8.56
CA TYR A 270 -11.89 -6.44 8.93
C TYR A 270 -12.08 -7.71 9.75
N ASP A 271 -13.11 -7.75 10.56
CA ASP A 271 -13.60 -8.98 11.17
C ASP A 271 -14.51 -9.74 10.19
N PRO A 272 -14.06 -10.88 9.64
CA PRO A 272 -14.84 -11.62 8.65
C PRO A 272 -16.15 -12.20 9.18
N LYS A 273 -16.32 -12.27 10.51
CA LYS A 273 -17.54 -12.79 11.14
C LYS A 273 -18.64 -11.76 11.25
N THR A 274 -18.30 -10.49 11.40
CA THR A 274 -19.25 -9.42 11.70
C THR A 274 -19.40 -8.37 10.61
N GLN A 275 -18.41 -8.24 9.71
CA GLN A 275 -18.36 -7.13 8.75
C GLN A 275 -18.68 -7.50 7.29
N ASP A 276 -19.00 -8.75 6.99
CA ASP A 276 -19.39 -9.21 5.63
C ASP A 276 -18.41 -8.76 4.52
N THR A 277 -17.14 -9.07 4.69
CA THR A 277 -16.09 -8.71 3.73
C THR A 277 -15.52 -9.90 2.94
N HIS A 278 -16.08 -11.10 3.16
CA HIS A 278 -15.68 -12.37 2.53
C HIS A 278 -14.17 -12.65 2.63
N ALA A 279 -13.42 -12.51 1.52
CA ALA A 279 -11.98 -12.74 1.52
C ALA A 279 -11.15 -11.63 2.21
N GLY A 280 -11.78 -10.54 2.64
CA GLY A 280 -11.12 -9.45 3.36
C GLY A 280 -11.15 -8.11 2.62
N GLY A 281 -10.22 -7.22 2.96
CA GLY A 281 -10.07 -5.90 2.37
C GLY A 281 -9.35 -5.90 1.03
N SER A 282 -9.57 -4.86 0.24
CA SER A 282 -8.93 -4.60 -1.04
C SER A 282 -8.63 -3.10 -1.20
N GLY A 283 -7.78 -2.77 -2.14
CA GLY A 283 -7.47 -1.40 -2.53
C GLY A 283 -6.18 -0.84 -1.92
N CYS A 284 -5.60 0.14 -2.58
CA CYS A 284 -4.35 0.75 -2.13
C CYS A 284 -4.51 1.49 -0.78
N GLY A 285 -5.70 1.97 -0.44
CA GLY A 285 -6.01 2.52 0.88
C GLY A 285 -5.95 1.47 1.99
N CYS A 286 -6.21 0.19 1.70
CA CYS A 286 -6.10 -0.90 2.66
C CYS A 286 -4.66 -1.05 3.16
N SER A 287 -3.71 -1.26 2.24
CA SER A 287 -2.29 -1.40 2.59
C SER A 287 -1.71 -0.13 3.21
N ALA A 288 -2.12 1.05 2.70
CA ALA A 288 -1.63 2.33 3.18
C ALA A 288 -2.09 2.65 4.61
N SER A 289 -3.39 2.48 4.91
CA SER A 289 -3.92 2.73 6.25
C SER A 289 -3.34 1.77 7.28
N MET A 290 -3.24 0.47 6.95
CA MET A 290 -2.64 -0.53 7.85
C MET A 290 -1.14 -0.31 8.05
N LEU A 291 -0.39 0.08 7.01
CA LEU A 291 1.02 0.46 7.16
C LEU A 291 1.17 1.60 8.16
N CYS A 292 0.41 2.71 7.96
CA CYS A 292 0.52 3.92 8.79
C CYS A 292 -0.11 3.75 10.17
N GLY A 293 -1.23 3.03 10.30
CA GLY A 293 -1.93 2.86 11.58
C GLY A 293 -1.33 1.77 12.47
N HIS A 294 -0.74 0.72 11.89
CA HIS A 294 -0.30 -0.44 12.67
C HIS A 294 1.21 -0.75 12.53
N PHE A 295 1.73 -0.93 11.32
CA PHE A 295 3.09 -1.44 11.15
C PHE A 295 4.17 -0.39 11.44
N LEU A 296 4.01 0.85 11.00
CA LEU A 296 4.97 1.93 11.31
C LEU A 296 5.00 2.26 12.80
N PRO A 297 3.88 2.36 13.53
CA PRO A 297 3.89 2.45 14.99
C PRO A 297 4.60 1.29 15.69
N ALA A 298 4.40 0.05 15.21
CA ALA A 298 5.08 -1.13 15.77
C ALA A 298 6.59 -1.10 15.56
N LEU A 299 7.06 -0.62 14.39
CA LEU A 299 8.48 -0.37 14.14
C LEU A 299 9.00 0.78 15.03
N GLN A 300 8.32 1.90 15.09
CA GLN A 300 8.76 3.07 15.85
C GLN A 300 8.91 2.79 17.35
N THR A 301 8.00 1.99 17.92
CA THR A 301 8.06 1.57 19.32
C THR A 301 9.05 0.44 19.58
N GLY A 302 9.56 -0.23 18.53
CA GLY A 302 10.49 -1.35 18.62
C GLY A 302 9.83 -2.68 18.93
N VAL A 303 8.50 -2.77 18.83
CA VAL A 303 7.75 -4.04 18.87
C VAL A 303 8.14 -4.90 17.67
N MET A 304 8.32 -4.27 16.51
CA MET A 304 8.96 -4.84 15.32
C MET A 304 10.24 -4.06 15.02
N LYS A 305 11.23 -4.71 14.45
CA LYS A 305 12.52 -4.10 14.11
C LYS A 305 12.73 -4.03 12.61
N GLN A 306 12.26 -5.03 11.89
CA GLN A 306 12.46 -5.15 10.45
C GLN A 306 11.30 -5.88 9.79
N ILE A 307 10.69 -5.24 8.79
CA ILE A 307 9.60 -5.85 8.02
C ILE A 307 9.85 -5.69 6.52
N LEU A 308 9.26 -6.59 5.73
CA LEU A 308 9.07 -6.39 4.30
C LEU A 308 7.63 -5.94 4.08
N PHE A 309 7.44 -4.81 3.43
CA PHE A 309 6.13 -4.33 2.99
C PHE A 309 6.01 -4.51 1.49
N ALA A 310 5.27 -5.53 1.07
CA ALA A 310 5.07 -5.95 -0.32
C ALA A 310 3.61 -5.72 -0.74
N ALA A 311 3.25 -4.48 -1.06
CA ALA A 311 1.91 -4.17 -1.52
C ALA A 311 1.64 -4.82 -2.88
N THR A 312 0.42 -5.31 -3.04
CA THR A 312 -0.02 -6.11 -4.19
C THR A 312 -1.02 -5.35 -5.03
N GLY A 313 -1.03 -5.57 -6.33
CA GLY A 313 -1.95 -4.90 -7.24
C GLY A 313 -2.42 -5.79 -8.38
N ALA A 314 -3.71 -5.74 -8.67
CA ALA A 314 -4.31 -6.31 -9.88
C ALA A 314 -4.48 -5.17 -10.89
N LEU A 315 -3.72 -5.22 -11.99
CA LEU A 315 -3.74 -4.19 -13.03
C LEU A 315 -4.97 -4.38 -13.94
N MET A 316 -6.15 -4.31 -13.34
CA MET A 316 -7.42 -4.49 -14.00
C MET A 316 -7.86 -3.19 -14.67
N SER A 317 -8.32 -3.31 -15.91
CA SER A 317 -9.02 -2.24 -16.65
C SER A 317 -10.40 -2.74 -17.05
N PRO A 318 -11.49 -1.98 -16.80
CA PRO A 318 -12.83 -2.35 -17.30
C PRO A 318 -12.84 -2.59 -18.81
N THR A 319 -12.11 -1.79 -19.56
CA THR A 319 -12.00 -1.93 -21.02
C THR A 319 -11.31 -3.24 -21.39
N ALA A 320 -10.16 -3.56 -20.78
CA ALA A 320 -9.43 -4.79 -21.03
C ALA A 320 -10.27 -6.03 -20.67
N SER A 321 -10.94 -6.02 -19.51
CA SER A 321 -11.83 -7.10 -19.07
C SER A 321 -12.99 -7.33 -20.03
N GLN A 322 -13.61 -6.25 -20.56
CA GLN A 322 -14.67 -6.35 -21.58
C GLN A 322 -14.16 -6.88 -22.93
N GLN A 323 -12.88 -6.76 -23.20
CA GLN A 323 -12.22 -7.34 -24.39
C GLN A 323 -11.76 -8.80 -24.17
N GLY A 324 -11.94 -9.35 -22.96
CA GLY A 324 -11.57 -10.73 -22.62
C GLY A 324 -10.10 -10.89 -22.21
N GLU A 325 -9.39 -9.81 -21.93
CA GLU A 325 -8.03 -9.86 -21.45
C GLU A 325 -7.96 -10.38 -20.00
N SER A 326 -6.84 -10.99 -19.65
CA SER A 326 -6.50 -11.39 -18.29
C SER A 326 -6.12 -10.20 -17.40
N ILE A 327 -6.02 -10.45 -16.11
CA ILE A 327 -5.67 -9.45 -15.08
C ILE A 327 -4.21 -9.68 -14.63
N PRO A 328 -3.23 -8.89 -15.13
CA PRO A 328 -1.86 -8.99 -14.68
C PRO A 328 -1.74 -8.54 -13.20
N GLY A 329 -0.95 -9.27 -12.42
CA GLY A 329 -0.57 -8.88 -11.08
C GLY A 329 0.76 -8.12 -11.05
N ILE A 330 0.92 -7.23 -10.07
CA ILE A 330 2.18 -6.57 -9.75
C ILE A 330 2.35 -6.50 -8.23
N SER A 331 3.59 -6.51 -7.74
CA SER A 331 3.89 -6.29 -6.33
C SER A 331 5.21 -5.56 -6.20
N HIS A 332 5.17 -4.37 -5.59
CA HIS A 332 6.36 -3.63 -5.21
C HIS A 332 6.66 -3.87 -3.73
N LEU A 333 7.95 -3.90 -3.37
CA LEU A 333 8.40 -4.18 -2.01
C LEU A 333 9.35 -3.10 -1.50
N VAL A 334 9.14 -2.65 -0.27
CA VAL A 334 10.10 -1.88 0.51
C VAL A 334 10.47 -2.64 1.78
N GLU A 335 11.75 -2.59 2.14
CA GLU A 335 12.24 -3.03 3.43
C GLU A 335 12.25 -1.86 4.40
N LEU A 336 11.58 -2.03 5.54
CA LEU A 336 11.48 -1.03 6.59
C LEU A 336 12.18 -1.54 7.85
N THR A 337 13.17 -0.78 8.33
CA THR A 337 14.00 -1.21 9.46
C THR A 337 14.10 -0.10 10.50
N LEU A 338 13.90 -0.44 11.76
CA LEU A 338 14.24 0.44 12.88
C LEU A 338 15.75 0.41 13.12
N LEU A 339 16.42 1.47 12.74
CA LEU A 339 17.84 1.66 13.04
C LEU A 339 17.99 2.50 14.33
N ARG A 340 18.92 2.13 15.18
CA ARG A 340 19.25 2.87 16.42
C ARG A 340 20.74 3.16 16.44
N ARG A 341 21.06 4.37 16.88
CA ARG A 341 22.45 4.78 17.14
C ARG A 341 23.09 3.94 18.23
#